data_7d9d99734bbd0e35fc81506008be70ff
#
_entry.id   7d9d99734bbd0e35fc81506008be70ff
#
_cell.length_a   1.000
_cell.length_b   1.000
_cell.length_c   1.000
_cell.angle_alpha   90.00
_cell.angle_beta   90.00
_cell.angle_gamma   90.00
#
_symmetry.space_group_name_H-M   'P 1'
#
loop_
_entity.id
_entity.type
_entity.pdbx_description
1 polymer ?
#
loop_
_entity_poly.entity_id
_entity_poly.type
_entity_poly.pdbx_seq_one_letter_code
_entity_poly.pdbx_strand_id
1 'polypeptide(L)'
;MIEKRNFYINGSWVPPKNPKDIEVINPATEKNCAVISLGSKEDINDAVLAAKEAFKTWGFTSKEERLSLLEVFYSLYKKRWNDITDAIIQAVSYTHLRAHETLQH
;
A
#
# COMPACT_ATOMS: atom_id res chain seq x y z
N MET A 1 -5.47 -15.83 -8.40
CA MET A 1 -5.73 -14.36 -8.41
C MET A 1 -5.65 -13.79 -7.00
N ILE A 2 -5.01 -12.65 -6.86
CA ILE A 2 -4.89 -11.97 -5.57
C ILE A 2 -6.14 -11.14 -5.32
N GLU A 3 -6.75 -11.28 -4.14
CA GLU A 3 -7.93 -10.51 -3.76
C GLU A 3 -7.62 -9.68 -2.51
N LYS A 4 -7.59 -8.36 -2.65
CA LYS A 4 -7.29 -7.41 -1.57
C LYS A 4 -8.37 -6.34 -1.50
N ARG A 5 -9.51 -6.69 -0.92
CA ARG A 5 -10.68 -5.82 -0.88
C ARG A 5 -10.79 -4.96 0.36
N ASN A 6 -10.09 -5.30 1.43
CA ASN A 6 -10.19 -4.56 2.69
C ASN A 6 -9.22 -3.39 2.74
N PHE A 7 -9.63 -2.34 3.46
CA PHE A 7 -8.78 -1.19 3.74
C PHE A 7 -8.20 -1.30 5.15
N TYR A 8 -7.01 -0.78 5.35
CA TYR A 8 -6.40 -0.74 6.68
C TYR A 8 -6.68 0.63 7.28
N ILE A 9 -7.64 0.71 8.20
CA ILE A 9 -8.06 1.96 8.80
C ILE A 9 -8.15 1.77 10.32
N ASN A 10 -7.59 2.71 11.06
CA ASN A 10 -7.62 2.72 12.52
C ASN A 10 -7.10 1.41 13.15
N GLY A 11 -6.01 0.90 12.59
CA GLY A 11 -5.32 -0.28 13.12
C GLY A 11 -5.97 -1.62 12.78
N SER A 12 -6.95 -1.65 11.90
CA SER A 12 -7.66 -2.87 11.52
C SER A 12 -7.94 -2.93 10.03
N TRP A 13 -8.05 -4.14 9.51
CA TRP A 13 -8.53 -4.35 8.15
C TRP A 13 -10.06 -4.31 8.17
N VAL A 14 -10.63 -3.39 7.40
CA VAL A 14 -12.08 -3.18 7.36
C VAL A 14 -12.60 -3.28 5.93
N PRO A 15 -13.82 -3.84 5.75
CA PRO A 15 -14.41 -3.89 4.41
C PRO A 15 -14.84 -2.51 3.95
N PRO A 16 -14.90 -2.27 2.63
CA PRO A 16 -15.43 -1.01 2.11
C PRO A 16 -16.90 -0.83 2.47
N LYS A 17 -17.30 0.41 2.72
CA LYS A 17 -18.70 0.74 3.05
C LYS A 17 -19.63 0.57 1.86
N ASN A 18 -19.14 0.90 0.68
CA ASN A 18 -19.88 0.76 -0.58
C ASN A 18 -19.05 -0.10 -1.52
N PRO A 19 -19.12 -1.43 -1.40
CA PRO A 19 -18.25 -2.33 -2.15
C PRO A 19 -18.33 -2.12 -3.65
N LYS A 20 -17.17 -1.89 -4.27
CA LYS A 20 -17.02 -1.80 -5.71
C LYS A 20 -15.64 -2.30 -6.08
N ASP A 21 -15.59 -3.40 -6.78
CA ASP A 21 -14.34 -4.04 -7.17
C ASP A 21 -13.71 -3.35 -8.38
N ILE A 22 -12.38 -3.31 -8.39
CA ILE A 22 -11.59 -2.90 -9.54
C ILE A 22 -10.62 -4.03 -9.85
N GLU A 23 -10.56 -4.39 -11.12
CA GLU A 23 -9.60 -5.37 -11.61
C GLU A 23 -8.25 -4.72 -11.84
N VAL A 24 -7.20 -5.40 -11.38
CA VAL A 24 -5.81 -4.99 -11.63
C VAL A 24 -5.28 -5.81 -12.78
N ILE A 25 -4.88 -5.13 -13.83
CA ILE A 25 -4.44 -5.78 -15.06
C ILE A 25 -2.92 -5.90 -15.06
N ASN A 26 -2.43 -7.10 -15.36
CA ASN A 26 -1.01 -7.34 -15.56
C ASN A 26 -0.62 -6.79 -16.94
N PRO A 27 0.23 -5.78 -17.02
CA PRO A 27 0.56 -5.15 -18.30
C PRO A 27 1.28 -6.05 -19.29
N ALA A 28 1.95 -7.11 -18.82
CA ALA A 28 2.65 -8.04 -19.70
C ALA A 28 1.70 -9.03 -20.38
N THR A 29 0.71 -9.53 -19.63
CA THR A 29 -0.24 -10.52 -20.14
C THR A 29 -1.56 -9.91 -20.56
N GLU A 30 -1.82 -8.67 -20.17
CA GLU A 30 -3.09 -7.96 -20.38
C GLU A 30 -4.28 -8.67 -19.72
N LYS A 31 -4.00 -9.54 -18.76
CA LYS A 31 -5.03 -10.29 -18.03
C LYS A 31 -5.16 -9.79 -16.60
N ASN A 32 -6.32 -10.01 -16.04
CA ASN A 32 -6.61 -9.68 -14.65
C ASN A 32 -5.74 -10.52 -13.72
N CYS A 33 -4.94 -9.89 -12.86
CA CYS A 33 -4.07 -10.58 -11.91
C CYS A 33 -4.49 -10.36 -10.46
N ALA A 34 -5.35 -9.39 -10.19
CA ALA A 34 -5.79 -9.08 -8.83
C ALA A 34 -7.10 -8.32 -8.86
N VAL A 35 -7.76 -8.28 -7.70
CA VAL A 35 -8.97 -7.49 -7.48
C VAL A 35 -8.76 -6.68 -6.21
N ILE A 36 -9.05 -5.40 -6.29
CA ILE A 36 -9.02 -4.48 -5.16
C ILE A 36 -10.36 -3.76 -5.07
N SER A 37 -10.56 -3.00 -3.99
CA SER A 37 -11.77 -2.20 -3.83
C SER A 37 -11.53 -0.75 -4.18
N LEU A 38 -12.54 -0.13 -4.76
CA LEU A 38 -12.57 1.32 -4.93
C LEU A 38 -13.05 1.94 -3.62
N GLY A 39 -12.35 2.96 -3.14
CA GLY A 39 -12.75 3.69 -1.94
C GLY A 39 -13.88 4.64 -2.22
N SER A 40 -14.87 4.69 -1.31
CA SER A 40 -15.96 5.65 -1.38
C SER A 40 -15.65 6.88 -0.53
N LYS A 41 -16.48 7.90 -0.65
CA LYS A 41 -16.37 9.11 0.18
C LYS A 41 -16.45 8.75 1.68
N GLU A 42 -17.31 7.81 2.03
CA GLU A 42 -17.48 7.36 3.42
C GLU A 42 -16.21 6.69 3.95
N ASP A 43 -15.56 5.87 3.14
CA ASP A 43 -14.29 5.25 3.50
C ASP A 43 -13.21 6.30 3.74
N ILE A 44 -13.14 7.31 2.90
CA ILE A 44 -12.19 8.41 3.05
C ILE A 44 -12.48 9.19 4.32
N ASN A 45 -13.74 9.48 4.60
CA ASN A 45 -14.13 10.19 5.81
C ASN A 45 -13.73 9.43 7.06
N ASP A 46 -13.96 8.13 7.09
CA ASP A 46 -13.57 7.27 8.21
C ASP A 46 -12.06 7.28 8.42
N ALA A 47 -11.29 7.19 7.33
CA ALA A 47 -9.83 7.22 7.39
C ALA A 47 -9.32 8.56 7.92
N VAL A 48 -9.88 9.68 7.45
CA VAL A 48 -9.51 11.02 7.90
C VAL A 48 -9.84 11.22 9.37
N LEU A 49 -11.03 10.78 9.82
CA LEU A 49 -11.40 10.89 11.23
C LEU A 49 -10.47 10.09 12.12
N ALA A 50 -10.11 8.88 11.70
CA ALA A 50 -9.15 8.05 12.44
C ALA A 50 -7.78 8.72 12.53
N ALA A 51 -7.32 9.30 11.44
CA ALA A 51 -6.04 10.01 11.41
C ALA A 51 -6.05 11.25 12.31
N LYS A 52 -7.13 12.03 12.31
CA LYS A 52 -7.28 13.18 13.19
C LYS A 52 -7.27 12.79 14.66
N GLU A 53 -7.96 11.72 15.00
CA GLU A 53 -7.99 11.21 16.37
C GLU A 53 -6.61 10.74 16.82
N ALA A 54 -5.90 10.01 15.96
CA ALA A 54 -4.54 9.53 16.24
C ALA A 54 -3.56 10.70 16.39
N PHE A 55 -3.74 11.78 15.67
CA PHE A 55 -2.86 12.96 15.74
C PHE A 55 -2.89 13.63 17.11
N LYS A 56 -3.99 13.51 17.87
CA LYS A 56 -4.10 14.09 19.21
C LYS A 56 -3.02 13.60 20.16
N THR A 57 -2.57 12.37 19.99
CA THR A 57 -1.48 11.80 20.79
C THR A 57 -0.18 11.73 20.00
N TRP A 58 -0.23 11.30 18.76
CA TRP A 58 0.95 11.16 17.92
C TRP A 58 1.67 12.47 17.67
N GLY A 59 0.91 13.57 17.53
CA GLY A 59 1.49 14.89 17.30
C GLY A 59 2.39 15.38 18.42
N PHE A 60 2.28 14.79 19.61
CA PHE A 60 3.07 15.15 20.79
C PHE A 60 4.18 14.14 21.10
N THR A 61 4.42 13.18 20.23
CA THR A 61 5.52 12.24 20.43
C THR A 61 6.86 12.95 20.28
N SER A 62 7.86 12.47 21.01
CA SER A 62 9.20 13.04 20.93
C SER A 62 9.90 12.65 19.64
N LYS A 63 10.94 13.39 19.30
CA LYS A 63 11.80 13.06 18.15
C LYS A 63 12.41 11.66 18.33
N GLU A 64 12.80 11.34 19.55
CA GLU A 64 13.42 10.05 19.88
C GLU A 64 12.47 8.89 19.67
N GLU A 65 11.19 9.04 20.05
CA GLU A 65 10.17 8.00 19.81
C GLU A 65 9.96 7.78 18.32
N ARG A 66 9.85 8.86 17.55
CA ARG A 66 9.66 8.76 16.11
C ARG A 66 10.88 8.13 15.43
N LEU A 67 12.07 8.51 15.87
CA LEU A 67 13.30 7.93 15.35
C LEU A 67 13.37 6.42 15.60
N SER A 68 13.02 6.00 16.82
CA SER A 68 12.98 4.58 17.19
C SER A 68 12.04 3.80 16.29
N LEU A 69 10.85 4.34 16.02
CA LEU A 69 9.89 3.70 15.14
C LEU A 69 10.40 3.61 13.70
N LEU A 70 11.06 4.64 13.21
CA LEU A 70 11.65 4.63 11.88
C LEU A 70 12.77 3.61 11.76
N GLU A 71 13.56 3.42 12.82
CA GLU A 71 14.61 2.41 12.84
C GLU A 71 14.03 1.00 12.76
N VAL A 72 12.94 0.73 13.49
CA VAL A 72 12.24 -0.55 13.43
C VAL A 72 11.65 -0.75 12.03
N PHE A 73 11.01 0.27 11.49
CA PHE A 73 10.46 0.23 10.14
C PHE A 73 11.53 -0.11 9.11
N TYR A 74 12.67 0.55 9.20
CA TYR A 74 13.81 0.31 8.29
C TYR A 74 14.31 -1.13 8.36
N SER A 75 14.42 -1.67 9.58
CA SER A 75 14.83 -3.05 9.78
C SER A 75 13.86 -4.04 9.14
N LEU A 76 12.56 -3.80 9.33
CA LEU A 76 11.52 -4.65 8.74
C LEU A 76 11.51 -4.53 7.21
N TYR A 77 11.71 -3.33 6.70
CA TYR A 77 11.81 -3.09 5.26
C TYR A 77 12.95 -3.91 4.65
N LYS A 78 14.12 -3.91 5.30
CA LYS A 78 15.26 -4.69 4.81
C LYS A 78 14.97 -6.19 4.81
N LYS A 79 14.28 -6.69 5.84
CA LYS A 79 13.90 -8.10 5.91
C LYS A 79 12.94 -8.50 4.79
N ARG A 80 12.10 -7.57 4.35
CA ARG A 80 11.09 -7.81 3.32
C ARG A 80 11.46 -7.22 1.97
N TRP A 81 12.72 -6.91 1.77
CA TRP A 81 13.21 -6.30 0.54
C TRP A 81 12.80 -7.10 -0.71
N ASN A 82 12.99 -8.42 -0.67
CA ASN A 82 12.67 -9.28 -1.81
C ASN A 82 11.16 -9.30 -2.10
N ASP A 83 10.34 -9.33 -1.05
CA ASP A 83 8.87 -9.31 -1.21
C ASP A 83 8.42 -8.01 -1.89
N ILE A 84 8.99 -6.89 -1.47
CA ILE A 84 8.65 -5.58 -2.03
C ILE A 84 9.14 -5.48 -3.48
N THR A 85 10.33 -5.96 -3.75
CA THR A 85 10.89 -6.00 -5.11
C THR A 85 9.99 -6.84 -6.03
N ASP A 86 9.58 -8.02 -5.58
CA ASP A 86 8.70 -8.89 -6.35
C ASP A 86 7.35 -8.21 -6.64
N ALA A 87 6.79 -7.53 -5.65
CA ALA A 87 5.53 -6.81 -5.81
C ALA A 87 5.64 -5.68 -6.85
N ILE A 88 6.75 -4.94 -6.81
CA ILE A 88 7.01 -3.87 -7.78
C ILE A 88 7.15 -4.44 -9.19
N ILE A 89 7.90 -5.52 -9.34
CA ILE A 89 8.08 -6.17 -10.64
C ILE A 89 6.74 -6.64 -11.18
N GLN A 90 5.91 -7.25 -10.35
CA GLN A 90 4.58 -7.69 -10.75
C GLN A 90 3.68 -6.53 -11.17
N ALA A 91 3.74 -5.41 -10.43
CA ALA A 91 2.89 -4.26 -10.69
C ALA A 91 3.23 -3.54 -11.99
N VAL A 92 4.52 -3.38 -12.29
CA VAL A 92 4.99 -2.67 -13.50
C VAL A 92 5.44 -3.64 -14.59
N SER A 93 5.63 -4.91 -14.23
CA SER A 93 5.87 -6.02 -15.11
C SER A 93 6.98 -5.77 -16.14
N TYR A 94 6.81 -6.36 -17.33
CA TYR A 94 7.79 -6.32 -18.39
C TYR A 94 8.11 -4.90 -18.87
N THR A 95 7.14 -4.02 -18.87
CA THR A 95 7.31 -2.63 -19.29
C THR A 95 8.35 -1.91 -18.43
N HIS A 96 8.31 -2.14 -17.13
CA HIS A 96 9.29 -1.57 -16.21
C HIS A 96 10.70 -2.09 -16.50
N LEU A 97 10.84 -3.39 -16.69
CA LEU A 97 12.14 -3.97 -17.00
C LEU A 97 12.75 -3.40 -18.26
N ARG A 98 11.94 -3.19 -19.29
CA ARG A 98 12.39 -2.56 -20.53
C ARG A 98 12.83 -1.12 -20.32
N ALA A 99 12.06 -0.36 -19.55
CA ALA A 99 12.40 1.02 -19.23
C ALA A 99 13.73 1.09 -18.46
N HIS A 100 13.91 0.18 -17.51
CA HIS A 100 15.15 0.09 -16.75
C HIS A 100 16.36 -0.24 -17.65
N GLU A 101 16.21 -1.17 -18.54
CA GLU A 101 17.24 -1.52 -19.50
C GLU A 101 17.61 -0.33 -20.38
N THR A 102 16.61 0.43 -20.82
CA THR A 102 16.83 1.62 -21.62
C THR A 102 17.61 2.68 -20.87
N LEU A 103 17.32 2.86 -19.59
CA LEU A 103 17.99 3.84 -18.75
C LEU A 103 19.45 3.48 -18.47
N GLN A 104 19.82 2.22 -18.57
CA GLN A 104 21.19 1.76 -18.37
C GLN A 104 22.10 2.05 -19.55
N HIS A 105 21.52 2.37 -20.67
CA HIS A 105 22.25 2.67 -21.89
C HIS A 105 22.53 4.16 -22.01
#